data_c78e01f5be3bcf99ceef858eb0baf4a9
#
_entry.id   c78e01f5be3bcf99ceef858eb0baf4a9
#
_cell.length_a   1.000
_cell.length_b   1.000
_cell.length_c   1.000
_cell.angle_alpha   90.00
_cell.angle_beta   90.00
_cell.angle_gamma   90.00
#
_symmetry.space_group_name_H-M   'P 1'
#
loop_
_entity.id
_entity.type
_entity.pdbx_description
1 polymer ?
#
loop_
_entity_poly.entity_id
_entity_poly.type
_entity_poly.pdbx_seq_one_letter_code
_entity_poly.pdbx_strand_id
1 'polypeptide(L)'
;MGQLQLFAQDFHARLHDMEPQSTKQYFAVALAAAIGTVIASLIISWGTSVYENHKYASEDGMMSQSYSNDSSCNVLGIQVHGEIVASRADIPLADTQPVTQSDGTTQLLAPNYTVADEVEDTLRNASRNDSIKAILVDVDSPGGGVVSGQEIANAIRKSGKYSVAIIHEVGASAGYLSAAAAYKVYAGRDSEVGSIGVTASFLNQYQKDQQEGIVYEQLSSGTYKDTFSPDKPLTADEKALIMRDVNLAKEDFVKLVSLYRNIPVPDVEKIADGSTMMGDAAVKNKLIDGVGTTWDALDDIEKQIGEPVSLCWQ
;
A
#
# COMPACT_ATOMS: atom_id res chain seq x y z
N MET A 1 34.92 -10.85 10.48
CA MET A 1 34.92 -11.88 11.54
C MET A 1 36.33 -12.34 11.95
N GLY A 2 37.36 -12.32 11.09
CA GLY A 2 38.72 -12.82 11.40
C GLY A 2 39.55 -11.99 12.41
N GLN A 3 39.36 -10.68 12.51
CA GLN A 3 40.18 -9.83 13.39
C GLN A 3 39.77 -9.87 14.87
N LEU A 4 38.48 -10.12 15.16
CA LEU A 4 37.98 -10.26 16.53
C LEU A 4 38.40 -11.57 17.19
N GLN A 5 38.55 -12.64 16.42
CA GLN A 5 39.03 -13.93 16.94
C GLN A 5 40.52 -13.91 17.30
N LEU A 6 41.35 -13.21 16.51
CA LEU A 6 42.78 -13.03 16.80
C LEU A 6 43.01 -12.19 18.06
N PHE A 7 42.19 -11.16 18.27
CA PHE A 7 42.31 -10.30 19.46
C PHE A 7 41.89 -11.05 20.74
N ALA A 8 40.86 -11.91 20.66
CA ALA A 8 40.43 -12.72 21.79
C ALA A 8 41.43 -13.81 22.19
N GLN A 9 42.13 -14.39 21.23
CA GLN A 9 43.19 -15.38 21.51
C GLN A 9 44.46 -14.77 22.11
N ASP A 10 44.91 -13.62 21.66
CA ASP A 10 46.08 -12.93 22.22
C ASP A 10 45.77 -12.36 23.63
N PHE A 11 44.54 -11.94 23.88
CA PHE A 11 44.07 -11.50 25.20
C PHE A 11 44.00 -12.64 26.22
N HIS A 12 43.57 -13.84 25.79
CA HIS A 12 43.50 -15.02 26.67
C HIS A 12 44.90 -15.54 27.04
N ALA A 13 45.89 -15.48 26.13
CA ALA A 13 47.27 -15.88 26.40
C ALA A 13 47.98 -14.96 27.41
N ARG A 14 47.68 -13.67 27.38
CA ARG A 14 48.26 -12.69 28.32
C ARG A 14 47.69 -12.74 29.73
N LEU A 15 46.47 -13.25 29.92
CA LEU A 15 45.84 -13.37 31.22
C LEU A 15 46.39 -14.50 32.08
N HIS A 16 47.09 -15.49 31.50
CA HIS A 16 47.58 -16.65 32.22
C HIS A 16 48.90 -16.41 32.96
N ASP A 17 49.66 -15.38 32.60
CA ASP A 17 51.00 -15.11 33.14
C ASP A 17 51.08 -13.94 34.13
N MET A 18 49.97 -13.52 34.74
CA MET A 18 49.92 -12.28 35.52
C MET A 18 49.67 -12.49 36.99
N GLU A 19 50.42 -11.76 37.83
CA GLU A 19 50.30 -11.73 39.30
C GLU A 19 48.93 -11.20 39.81
N PRO A 20 48.41 -11.67 40.97
CA PRO A 20 47.02 -11.41 41.42
C PRO A 20 46.63 -9.95 41.64
N GLN A 21 47.57 -9.01 41.81
CA GLN A 21 47.24 -7.59 41.96
C GLN A 21 46.99 -6.86 40.65
N SER A 22 47.49 -7.36 39.53
CA SER A 22 47.30 -6.79 38.20
C SER A 22 45.96 -7.22 37.59
N THR A 23 45.44 -8.41 37.93
CA THR A 23 44.18 -8.94 37.41
C THR A 23 42.97 -8.05 37.68
N LYS A 24 42.90 -7.39 38.89
CA LYS A 24 41.81 -6.46 39.20
C LYS A 24 41.81 -5.20 38.33
N GLN A 25 43.00 -4.68 37.98
CA GLN A 25 43.11 -3.51 37.14
C GLN A 25 42.74 -3.83 35.68
N TYR A 26 43.14 -5.00 35.17
CA TYR A 26 42.76 -5.43 33.81
C TYR A 26 41.28 -5.78 33.71
N PHE A 27 40.67 -6.36 34.75
CA PHE A 27 39.22 -6.58 34.76
C PHE A 27 38.46 -5.26 34.75
N ALA A 28 38.92 -4.25 35.42
CA ALA A 28 38.32 -2.92 35.41
C ALA A 28 38.46 -2.24 34.03
N VAL A 29 39.61 -2.38 33.37
CA VAL A 29 39.83 -1.85 32.02
C VAL A 29 39.02 -2.60 30.97
N ALA A 30 38.95 -3.96 31.06
CA ALA A 30 38.14 -4.76 30.15
C ALA A 30 36.63 -4.47 30.33
N LEU A 31 36.18 -4.27 31.58
CA LEU A 31 34.78 -3.91 31.86
C LEU A 31 34.46 -2.50 31.32
N ALA A 32 35.38 -1.54 31.52
CA ALA A 32 35.22 -0.18 30.98
C ALA A 32 35.19 -0.16 29.45
N ALA A 33 36.04 -0.98 28.80
CA ALA A 33 36.03 -1.14 27.32
C ALA A 33 34.73 -1.80 26.82
N ALA A 34 34.22 -2.82 27.53
CA ALA A 34 32.95 -3.47 27.16
C ALA A 34 31.76 -2.51 27.33
N ILE A 35 31.73 -1.73 28.40
CA ILE A 35 30.70 -0.70 28.61
C ILE A 35 30.82 0.40 27.54
N GLY A 36 32.01 0.83 27.21
CA GLY A 36 32.26 1.80 26.12
C GLY A 36 31.78 1.33 24.75
N THR A 37 31.98 0.05 24.41
CA THR A 37 31.48 -0.51 23.16
C THR A 37 29.96 -0.63 23.12
N VAL A 38 29.31 -0.97 24.22
CA VAL A 38 27.83 -1.00 24.33
C VAL A 38 27.25 0.40 24.19
N ILE A 39 27.84 1.39 24.89
CA ILE A 39 27.41 2.80 24.77
C ILE A 39 27.61 3.33 23.36
N ALA A 40 28.75 3.05 22.71
CA ALA A 40 29.01 3.44 21.33
C ALA A 40 28.01 2.79 20.36
N SER A 41 27.67 1.50 20.55
CA SER A 41 26.67 0.80 19.75
C SER A 41 25.26 1.39 19.93
N LEU A 42 24.89 1.79 21.16
CA LEU A 42 23.63 2.45 21.43
C LEU A 42 23.55 3.86 20.83
N ILE A 43 24.66 4.62 20.89
CA ILE A 43 24.74 5.95 20.27
C ILE A 43 24.67 5.85 18.74
N ILE A 44 25.33 4.87 18.13
CA ILE A 44 25.28 4.63 16.69
C ILE A 44 23.85 4.21 16.29
N SER A 45 23.24 3.27 17.02
CA SER A 45 21.86 2.83 16.78
C SER A 45 20.85 3.96 16.95
N TRP A 46 21.03 4.81 17.95
CA TRP A 46 20.19 5.99 18.16
C TRP A 46 20.43 7.05 17.09
N GLY A 47 21.69 7.28 16.72
CA GLY A 47 22.07 8.22 15.65
C GLY A 47 21.55 7.80 14.29
N THR A 48 21.56 6.49 13.94
CA THR A 48 20.98 5.97 12.70
C THR A 48 19.45 6.09 12.72
N SER A 49 18.80 5.77 13.83
CA SER A 49 17.35 5.93 13.98
C SER A 49 16.91 7.40 13.87
N VAL A 50 17.67 8.33 14.47
CA VAL A 50 17.41 9.77 14.34
C VAL A 50 17.69 10.26 12.92
N TYR A 51 18.74 9.75 12.27
CA TYR A 51 19.08 10.09 10.88
C TYR A 51 18.02 9.57 9.91
N GLU A 52 17.57 8.34 10.06
CA GLU A 52 16.48 7.78 9.25
C GLU A 52 15.17 8.56 9.48
N ASN A 53 14.79 8.80 10.74
CA ASN A 53 13.62 9.63 11.04
C ASN A 53 13.75 11.06 10.50
N HIS A 54 14.94 11.66 10.47
CA HIS A 54 15.16 12.98 9.84
C HIS A 54 15.14 12.91 8.32
N LYS A 55 15.60 11.81 7.73
CA LYS A 55 15.55 11.62 6.28
C LYS A 55 14.09 11.46 5.82
N TYR A 56 13.31 10.62 6.50
CA TYR A 56 11.87 10.50 6.23
C TYR A 56 11.10 11.80 6.53
N ALA A 57 11.42 12.50 7.62
CA ALA A 57 10.81 13.79 7.94
C ALA A 57 11.17 14.91 6.95
N SER A 58 12.31 14.83 6.25
CA SER A 58 12.69 15.83 5.24
C SER A 58 12.12 15.53 3.85
N GLU A 59 11.79 14.30 3.55
CA GLU A 59 11.03 13.92 2.34
C GLU A 59 9.53 14.14 2.52
N ASP A 60 8.97 13.83 3.70
CA ASP A 60 7.59 14.19 4.09
C ASP A 60 7.38 15.71 4.22
N GLY A 61 8.42 16.48 4.50
CA GLY A 61 8.37 17.94 4.62
C GLY A 61 8.07 18.66 3.29
N MET A 62 8.16 18.00 2.15
CA MET A 62 7.75 18.54 0.85
C MET A 62 6.30 18.21 0.49
N MET A 63 5.64 17.29 1.19
CA MET A 63 4.25 16.88 0.92
C MET A 63 3.26 17.13 2.06
N SER A 64 3.69 17.60 3.23
CA SER A 64 2.76 18.09 4.23
C SER A 64 2.33 19.52 3.91
N GLN A 65 1.74 19.73 2.72
CA GLN A 65 0.93 20.93 2.54
C GLN A 65 -0.35 20.72 3.33
N SER A 66 -0.43 21.44 4.44
CA SER A 66 -1.65 21.70 5.17
C SER A 66 -2.84 21.80 4.21
N TYR A 67 -3.94 21.16 4.54
CA TYR A 67 -5.27 21.46 4.03
C TYR A 67 -5.47 22.99 4.00
N SER A 68 -5.07 23.63 2.94
CA SER A 68 -5.46 24.98 2.67
C SER A 68 -6.82 24.88 2.00
N ASN A 69 -7.83 25.40 2.65
CA ASN A 69 -9.09 25.80 2.04
C ASN A 69 -8.84 26.92 1.00
N ASP A 70 -7.75 26.78 0.24
CA ASP A 70 -7.40 27.72 -0.81
C ASP A 70 -8.24 27.36 -2.03
N SER A 71 -9.27 28.20 -2.24
CA SER A 71 -10.22 28.12 -3.36
C SER A 71 -9.56 28.36 -4.73
N SER A 72 -8.24 28.29 -4.83
CA SER A 72 -7.46 28.68 -6.01
C SER A 72 -6.74 27.53 -6.72
N CYS A 73 -6.85 26.27 -6.26
CA CYS A 73 -6.20 25.17 -6.98
C CYS A 73 -6.95 24.80 -8.27
N ASN A 74 -6.18 24.42 -9.29
CA ASN A 74 -6.72 23.98 -10.58
C ASN A 74 -6.55 22.48 -10.84
N VAL A 75 -5.80 21.77 -9.98
CA VAL A 75 -5.61 20.32 -10.01
C VAL A 75 -5.96 19.72 -8.65
N LEU A 76 -6.81 18.72 -8.65
CA LEU A 76 -7.16 17.96 -7.45
C LEU A 76 -6.31 16.68 -7.38
N GLY A 77 -5.55 16.52 -6.30
CA GLY A 77 -4.87 15.27 -5.96
C GLY A 77 -5.79 14.33 -5.18
N ILE A 78 -5.85 13.08 -5.62
CA ILE A 78 -6.57 11.98 -4.96
C ILE A 78 -5.55 10.94 -4.56
N GLN A 79 -5.47 10.62 -3.28
CA GLN A 79 -4.61 9.56 -2.78
C GLN A 79 -5.35 8.23 -2.77
N VAL A 80 -4.78 7.23 -3.45
CA VAL A 80 -5.23 5.84 -3.43
C VAL A 80 -4.11 5.02 -2.79
N HIS A 81 -4.05 5.08 -1.46
CA HIS A 81 -2.99 4.49 -0.66
C HIS A 81 -3.51 3.37 0.24
N GLY A 82 -2.67 2.35 0.45
CA GLY A 82 -3.00 1.21 1.31
C GLY A 82 -4.17 0.37 0.78
N GLU A 83 -4.87 -0.33 1.67
CA GLU A 83 -5.98 -1.20 1.31
C GLU A 83 -7.24 -0.39 0.92
N ILE A 84 -7.89 -0.77 -0.17
CA ILE A 84 -9.11 -0.11 -0.65
C ILE A 84 -10.33 -0.81 -0.05
N VAL A 85 -11.12 -0.06 0.71
CA VAL A 85 -12.36 -0.51 1.35
C VAL A 85 -13.56 0.30 0.84
N ALA A 86 -14.78 -0.22 1.02
CA ALA A 86 -15.98 0.48 0.57
C ALA A 86 -16.27 1.71 1.43
N SER A 87 -16.26 1.53 2.75
CA SER A 87 -16.60 2.57 3.71
C SER A 87 -15.71 2.52 4.96
N ARG A 88 -15.72 3.59 5.78
CA ARG A 88 -15.00 3.61 7.06
C ARG A 88 -15.43 2.52 8.03
N ALA A 89 -16.65 2.01 7.91
CA ALA A 89 -17.16 0.93 8.76
C ALA A 89 -16.45 -0.41 8.50
N ASP A 90 -15.80 -0.55 7.35
CA ASP A 90 -15.07 -1.76 6.97
C ASP A 90 -13.64 -1.79 7.54
N ILE A 91 -13.17 -0.68 8.11
CA ILE A 91 -11.82 -0.56 8.68
C ILE A 91 -11.83 -1.14 10.09
N PRO A 92 -10.94 -2.10 10.41
CA PRO A 92 -10.81 -2.61 11.77
C PRO A 92 -10.41 -1.49 12.73
N LEU A 93 -11.08 -1.42 13.91
CA LEU A 93 -10.75 -0.40 14.92
C LEU A 93 -9.28 -0.46 15.39
N ALA A 94 -8.67 -1.65 15.33
CA ALA A 94 -7.25 -1.82 15.67
C ALA A 94 -6.30 -1.08 14.71
N ASP A 95 -6.75 -0.79 13.50
CA ASP A 95 -5.96 -0.13 12.45
C ASP A 95 -6.20 1.39 12.41
N THR A 96 -7.07 1.90 13.29
CA THR A 96 -7.37 3.33 13.40
C THR A 96 -6.52 3.98 14.48
N GLN A 97 -6.11 5.24 14.23
CA GLN A 97 -5.34 6.05 15.18
C GLN A 97 -6.13 7.31 15.55
N PRO A 98 -6.32 7.60 16.85
CA PRO A 98 -6.97 8.84 17.26
C PRO A 98 -6.01 10.02 17.06
N VAL A 99 -6.42 10.98 16.23
CA VAL A 99 -5.71 12.25 16.02
C VAL A 99 -6.59 13.38 16.51
N THR A 100 -6.08 14.15 17.49
CA THR A 100 -6.78 15.33 17.99
C THR A 100 -6.35 16.55 17.21
N GLN A 101 -7.30 17.20 16.58
CA GLN A 101 -7.10 18.43 15.81
C GLN A 101 -6.91 19.63 16.75
N SER A 102 -6.41 20.74 16.21
CA SER A 102 -6.15 21.98 16.96
C SER A 102 -7.41 22.62 17.57
N ASP A 103 -8.59 22.27 17.08
CA ASP A 103 -9.90 22.69 17.59
C ASP A 103 -10.41 21.81 18.76
N GLY A 104 -9.62 20.79 19.18
CA GLY A 104 -9.98 19.86 20.24
C GLY A 104 -10.86 18.69 19.81
N THR A 105 -11.23 18.59 18.53
CA THR A 105 -11.94 17.42 18.00
C THR A 105 -10.98 16.25 17.81
N THR A 106 -11.42 15.03 18.13
CA THR A 106 -10.64 13.79 17.91
C THR A 106 -11.26 13.04 16.74
N GLN A 107 -10.47 12.79 15.73
CA GLN A 107 -10.83 11.98 14.58
C GLN A 107 -10.02 10.69 14.56
N LEU A 108 -10.65 9.57 14.18
CA LEU A 108 -9.94 8.32 13.93
C LEU A 108 -9.42 8.34 12.48
N LEU A 109 -8.11 8.36 12.34
CA LEU A 109 -7.45 8.22 11.04
C LEU A 109 -7.05 6.76 10.78
N ALA A 110 -7.14 6.36 9.54
CA ALA A 110 -6.73 5.05 9.04
C ALA A 110 -5.76 5.26 7.85
N PRO A 111 -4.50 5.60 8.12
CA PRO A 111 -3.55 6.04 7.10
C PRO A 111 -3.24 4.94 6.04
N ASN A 112 -3.53 3.69 6.37
CA ASN A 112 -3.28 2.54 5.48
C ASN A 112 -4.52 2.12 4.67
N TYR A 113 -5.53 2.97 4.59
CA TYR A 113 -6.78 2.66 3.91
C TYR A 113 -7.23 3.78 2.99
N THR A 114 -7.72 3.39 1.81
CA THR A 114 -8.47 4.27 0.91
C THR A 114 -9.95 3.90 0.99
N VAL A 115 -10.79 4.88 1.29
CA VAL A 115 -12.23 4.70 1.44
C VAL A 115 -12.94 5.13 0.15
N ALA A 116 -13.53 4.17 -0.57
CA ALA A 116 -14.03 4.38 -1.93
C ALA A 116 -15.19 5.39 -2.00
N ASP A 117 -16.12 5.37 -1.04
CA ASP A 117 -17.24 6.31 -1.00
C ASP A 117 -16.75 7.77 -0.80
N GLU A 118 -15.70 8.01 -0.03
CA GLU A 118 -15.10 9.34 0.15
C GLU A 118 -14.41 9.84 -1.12
N VAL A 119 -13.68 8.96 -1.81
CA VAL A 119 -13.06 9.27 -3.10
C VAL A 119 -14.15 9.57 -4.14
N GLU A 120 -15.24 8.78 -4.18
CA GLU A 120 -16.35 9.03 -5.10
C GLU A 120 -17.00 10.39 -4.85
N ASP A 121 -17.29 10.73 -3.59
CA ASP A 121 -17.91 12.00 -3.24
C ASP A 121 -17.01 13.18 -3.59
N THR A 122 -15.71 13.09 -3.36
CA THR A 122 -14.73 14.11 -3.73
C THR A 122 -14.67 14.32 -5.23
N LEU A 123 -14.57 13.24 -6.01
CA LEU A 123 -14.54 13.31 -7.47
C LEU A 123 -15.87 13.84 -8.04
N ARG A 124 -17.00 13.50 -7.42
CA ARG A 124 -18.32 14.05 -7.76
C ARG A 124 -18.38 15.56 -7.54
N ASN A 125 -17.79 16.06 -6.45
CA ASN A 125 -17.71 17.50 -6.17
C ASN A 125 -16.77 18.19 -7.17
N ALA A 126 -15.59 17.60 -7.44
CA ALA A 126 -14.65 18.10 -8.43
C ALA A 126 -15.25 18.18 -9.85
N SER A 127 -16.10 17.23 -10.22
CA SER A 127 -16.76 17.21 -11.53
C SER A 127 -17.63 18.46 -11.79
N ARG A 128 -18.16 19.06 -10.72
CA ARG A 128 -19.04 20.26 -10.74
C ARG A 128 -18.28 21.56 -10.48
N ASN A 129 -17.00 21.48 -10.16
CA ASN A 129 -16.16 22.64 -9.89
C ASN A 129 -15.35 23.00 -11.14
N ASP A 130 -15.69 24.11 -11.77
CA ASP A 130 -15.01 24.59 -12.99
C ASP A 130 -13.59 25.09 -12.72
N SER A 131 -13.22 25.39 -11.47
CA SER A 131 -11.85 25.72 -11.11
C SER A 131 -10.93 24.52 -11.20
N ILE A 132 -11.42 23.29 -10.91
CA ILE A 132 -10.65 22.06 -11.08
C ILE A 132 -10.62 21.68 -12.55
N LYS A 133 -9.43 21.74 -13.14
CA LYS A 133 -9.20 21.44 -14.57
C LYS A 133 -8.75 20.00 -14.80
N ALA A 134 -8.01 19.44 -13.83
CA ALA A 134 -7.49 18.08 -13.93
C ALA A 134 -7.44 17.39 -12.56
N ILE A 135 -7.19 16.07 -12.59
CA ILE A 135 -7.05 15.20 -11.42
C ILE A 135 -5.71 14.50 -11.51
N LEU A 136 -4.95 14.55 -10.43
CA LEU A 136 -3.80 13.67 -10.19
C LEU A 136 -4.23 12.53 -9.27
N VAL A 137 -4.11 11.28 -9.74
CA VAL A 137 -4.37 10.08 -8.93
C VAL A 137 -3.03 9.54 -8.46
N ASP A 138 -2.74 9.70 -7.19
CA ASP A 138 -1.51 9.27 -6.54
C ASP A 138 -1.75 7.87 -5.96
N VAL A 139 -1.04 6.84 -6.45
CA VAL A 139 -1.34 5.45 -6.17
C VAL A 139 -0.15 4.76 -5.49
N ASP A 140 -0.42 4.22 -4.30
CA ASP A 140 0.47 3.29 -3.59
C ASP A 140 -0.38 2.26 -2.82
N SER A 141 -0.96 1.30 -3.56
CA SER A 141 -1.99 0.41 -3.05
C SER A 141 -1.83 -1.03 -3.56
N PRO A 142 -1.86 -2.03 -2.66
CA PRO A 142 -1.91 -3.44 -3.03
C PRO A 142 -3.28 -3.87 -3.59
N GLY A 143 -4.29 -3.00 -3.51
CA GLY A 143 -5.67 -3.28 -3.90
C GLY A 143 -6.61 -3.37 -2.71
N GLY A 144 -7.65 -4.19 -2.83
CA GLY A 144 -8.69 -4.33 -1.80
C GLY A 144 -10.01 -4.83 -2.38
N GLY A 145 -11.12 -4.24 -1.95
CA GLY A 145 -12.45 -4.62 -2.39
C GLY A 145 -12.65 -4.48 -3.90
N VAL A 146 -13.19 -5.53 -4.53
CA VAL A 146 -13.44 -5.54 -5.99
C VAL A 146 -14.39 -4.40 -6.39
N VAL A 147 -15.50 -4.24 -5.67
CA VAL A 147 -16.49 -3.19 -5.92
C VAL A 147 -15.89 -1.82 -5.65
N SER A 148 -15.18 -1.67 -4.55
CA SER A 148 -14.53 -0.41 -4.15
C SER A 148 -13.55 0.12 -5.21
N GLY A 149 -12.72 -0.79 -5.79
CA GLY A 149 -11.84 -0.42 -6.90
C GLY A 149 -12.61 0.00 -8.16
N GLN A 150 -13.74 -0.66 -8.46
CA GLN A 150 -14.61 -0.29 -9.57
C GLN A 150 -15.29 1.08 -9.35
N GLU A 151 -15.71 1.38 -8.11
CA GLU A 151 -16.31 2.66 -7.73
C GLU A 151 -15.32 3.81 -7.93
N ILE A 152 -14.09 3.69 -7.43
CA ILE A 152 -13.04 4.68 -7.65
C ILE A 152 -12.74 4.86 -9.15
N ALA A 153 -12.53 3.77 -9.88
CA ALA A 153 -12.26 3.82 -11.31
C ALA A 153 -13.41 4.50 -12.10
N ASN A 154 -14.65 4.15 -11.77
CA ASN A 154 -15.83 4.77 -12.35
C ASN A 154 -15.95 6.26 -12.00
N ALA A 155 -15.63 6.66 -10.76
CA ALA A 155 -15.68 8.04 -10.33
C ALA A 155 -14.64 8.89 -11.06
N ILE A 156 -13.40 8.38 -11.25
CA ILE A 156 -12.36 9.03 -12.05
C ILE A 156 -12.87 9.28 -13.48
N ARG A 157 -13.43 8.27 -14.13
CA ARG A 157 -13.98 8.39 -15.49
C ARG A 157 -15.17 9.34 -15.58
N LYS A 158 -16.11 9.25 -14.62
CA LYS A 158 -17.32 10.08 -14.58
C LYS A 158 -17.06 11.54 -14.20
N SER A 159 -15.91 11.85 -13.59
CA SER A 159 -15.53 13.21 -13.27
C SER A 159 -15.48 14.09 -14.52
N GLY A 160 -15.18 13.52 -15.68
CA GLY A 160 -15.04 14.23 -16.95
C GLY A 160 -13.80 15.12 -17.02
N LYS A 161 -12.98 15.15 -15.96
CA LYS A 161 -11.75 15.92 -15.92
C LYS A 161 -10.60 15.11 -16.55
N TYR A 162 -9.63 15.81 -17.14
CA TYR A 162 -8.37 15.15 -17.51
C TYR A 162 -7.71 14.57 -16.27
N SER A 163 -7.25 13.35 -16.33
CA SER A 163 -6.69 12.65 -15.18
C SER A 163 -5.39 11.94 -15.53
N VAL A 164 -4.40 12.07 -14.66
CA VAL A 164 -3.12 11.35 -14.75
C VAL A 164 -2.93 10.58 -13.46
N ALA A 165 -2.58 9.30 -13.56
CA ALA A 165 -2.20 8.50 -12.41
C ALA A 165 -0.67 8.35 -12.36
N ILE A 166 -0.14 8.38 -11.14
CA ILE A 166 1.24 8.00 -10.84
C ILE A 166 1.22 6.86 -9.83
N ILE A 167 1.87 5.76 -10.15
CA ILE A 167 2.06 4.61 -9.27
C ILE A 167 3.47 4.71 -8.67
N HIS A 168 3.55 4.74 -7.34
CA HIS A 168 4.82 4.79 -6.61
C HIS A 168 5.42 3.38 -6.44
N GLU A 169 5.31 2.79 -5.26
CA GLU A 169 5.84 1.44 -5.01
C GLU A 169 4.92 0.37 -5.59
N VAL A 170 3.60 0.47 -5.33
CA VAL A 170 2.62 -0.56 -5.70
C VAL A 170 1.35 0.05 -6.30
N GLY A 171 0.98 -0.43 -7.48
CA GLY A 171 -0.35 -0.24 -8.06
C GLY A 171 -0.90 -1.59 -8.48
N ALA A 172 -1.43 -2.36 -7.52
CA ALA A 172 -1.83 -3.74 -7.74
C ALA A 172 -3.35 -3.94 -7.59
N SER A 173 -3.92 -4.91 -8.31
CA SER A 173 -5.32 -5.32 -8.18
C SER A 173 -6.30 -4.13 -8.28
N ALA A 174 -7.15 -3.87 -7.29
CA ALA A 174 -8.05 -2.72 -7.25
C ALA A 174 -7.31 -1.37 -7.30
N GLY A 175 -6.08 -1.27 -6.78
CA GLY A 175 -5.21 -0.11 -6.90
C GLY A 175 -4.81 0.15 -8.36
N TYR A 176 -4.43 -0.90 -9.08
CA TYR A 176 -4.18 -0.79 -10.52
C TYR A 176 -5.44 -0.43 -11.31
N LEU A 177 -6.59 -1.01 -10.97
CA LEU A 177 -7.86 -0.69 -11.64
C LEU A 177 -8.19 0.80 -11.52
N SER A 178 -7.96 1.38 -10.32
CA SER A 178 -8.13 2.80 -10.07
C SER A 178 -7.19 3.64 -10.93
N ALA A 179 -5.89 3.29 -10.97
CA ALA A 179 -4.91 3.97 -11.83
C ALA A 179 -5.25 3.85 -13.32
N ALA A 180 -5.64 2.65 -13.77
CA ALA A 180 -5.94 2.35 -15.18
C ALA A 180 -7.10 3.19 -15.73
N ALA A 181 -7.99 3.68 -14.87
CA ALA A 181 -9.11 4.53 -15.26
C ALA A 181 -8.68 5.96 -15.64
N ALA A 182 -7.50 6.42 -15.27
CA ALA A 182 -6.96 7.72 -15.69
C ALA A 182 -6.68 7.75 -17.22
N TYR A 183 -6.61 8.95 -17.80
CA TYR A 183 -6.26 9.14 -19.21
C TYR A 183 -4.82 8.75 -19.49
N LYS A 184 -3.91 9.01 -18.54
CA LYS A 184 -2.52 8.54 -18.59
C LYS A 184 -2.12 7.93 -17.26
N VAL A 185 -1.22 6.98 -17.33
CA VAL A 185 -0.69 6.27 -16.17
C VAL A 185 0.83 6.23 -16.27
N TYR A 186 1.50 6.74 -15.26
CA TYR A 186 2.93 6.62 -15.06
C TYR A 186 3.22 5.71 -13.87
N ALA A 187 4.38 5.10 -13.84
CA ALA A 187 4.89 4.35 -12.69
C ALA A 187 6.42 4.48 -12.61
N GLY A 188 6.98 4.30 -11.44
CA GLY A 188 8.41 4.13 -11.28
C GLY A 188 8.92 2.91 -12.05
N ARG A 189 10.22 2.87 -12.35
CA ARG A 189 10.82 1.73 -13.07
C ARG A 189 10.64 0.41 -12.33
N ASP A 190 10.79 0.45 -11.01
CA ASP A 190 10.74 -0.72 -10.14
C ASP A 190 9.38 -0.87 -9.41
N SER A 191 8.40 -0.03 -9.75
CA SER A 191 7.04 -0.13 -9.23
C SER A 191 6.39 -1.45 -9.63
N GLU A 192 5.66 -2.04 -8.71
CA GLU A 192 4.83 -3.23 -8.96
C GLU A 192 3.48 -2.83 -9.54
N VAL A 193 3.21 -3.22 -10.79
CA VAL A 193 2.01 -2.83 -11.54
C VAL A 193 1.22 -4.06 -11.97
N GLY A 194 -0.10 -4.00 -11.88
CA GLY A 194 -0.99 -5.03 -12.41
C GLY A 194 -1.67 -5.88 -11.36
N SER A 195 -1.25 -7.11 -11.13
CA SER A 195 -1.99 -8.08 -10.29
C SER A 195 -3.46 -8.18 -10.69
N ILE A 196 -3.70 -8.34 -12.02
CA ILE A 196 -5.05 -8.47 -12.58
C ILE A 196 -5.57 -9.86 -12.24
N GLY A 197 -6.41 -9.93 -11.22
CA GLY A 197 -6.93 -11.17 -10.68
C GLY A 197 -7.86 -10.94 -9.50
N VAL A 198 -8.58 -11.98 -9.09
CA VAL A 198 -9.51 -11.96 -7.96
C VAL A 198 -9.29 -13.18 -7.08
N THR A 199 -9.31 -13.01 -5.79
CA THR A 199 -9.22 -14.09 -4.80
C THR A 199 -10.38 -14.01 -3.81
N ALA A 200 -10.80 -15.18 -3.31
CA ALA A 200 -11.74 -15.34 -2.20
C ALA A 200 -11.15 -16.33 -1.19
N SER A 201 -10.00 -15.96 -0.63
CA SER A 201 -9.28 -16.80 0.34
C SER A 201 -9.74 -16.53 1.77
N PHE A 202 -9.81 -17.57 2.60
CA PHE A 202 -10.12 -17.46 4.01
C PHE A 202 -9.36 -18.52 4.82
N LEU A 203 -9.19 -18.27 6.12
CA LEU A 203 -8.57 -19.22 7.02
C LEU A 203 -9.62 -20.23 7.51
N ASN A 204 -9.34 -21.54 7.32
CA ASN A 204 -10.17 -22.62 7.83
C ASN A 204 -9.61 -23.12 9.15
N GLN A 205 -10.42 -23.16 10.21
CA GLN A 205 -10.06 -23.56 11.57
C GLN A 205 -10.53 -24.97 11.92
N TYR A 206 -11.27 -25.64 11.06
CA TYR A 206 -11.91 -26.92 11.34
C TYR A 206 -11.01 -27.95 11.99
N GLN A 207 -9.77 -28.11 11.51
CA GLN A 207 -8.83 -29.07 12.09
C GLN A 207 -8.38 -28.69 13.50
N LYS A 208 -8.22 -27.41 13.78
CA LYS A 208 -7.92 -26.89 15.12
C LYS A 208 -9.06 -27.16 16.07
N ASP A 209 -10.27 -26.86 15.67
CA ASP A 209 -11.49 -27.06 16.46
C ASP A 209 -11.67 -28.55 16.82
N GLN A 210 -11.43 -29.44 15.87
CA GLN A 210 -11.45 -30.89 16.12
C GLN A 210 -10.44 -31.33 17.19
N GLN A 211 -9.24 -30.74 17.19
CA GLN A 211 -8.20 -31.05 18.19
C GLN A 211 -8.57 -30.52 19.58
N GLU A 212 -9.30 -29.41 19.65
CA GLU A 212 -9.77 -28.77 20.87
C GLU A 212 -11.12 -29.35 21.38
N GLY A 213 -11.69 -30.31 20.63
CA GLY A 213 -12.98 -30.93 20.98
C GLY A 213 -14.19 -30.02 20.73
N ILE A 214 -14.02 -28.98 19.92
CA ILE A 214 -15.09 -28.04 19.50
C ILE A 214 -15.85 -28.68 18.34
N VAL A 215 -17.18 -28.70 18.42
CA VAL A 215 -18.06 -29.23 17.39
C VAL A 215 -18.89 -28.10 16.80
N TYR A 216 -18.79 -27.92 15.50
CA TYR A 216 -19.64 -26.97 14.76
C TYR A 216 -20.93 -27.67 14.33
N GLU A 217 -22.09 -27.16 14.80
CA GLU A 217 -23.41 -27.65 14.40
C GLU A 217 -24.06 -26.68 13.44
N GLN A 218 -24.19 -27.07 12.17
CA GLN A 218 -24.81 -26.24 11.15
C GLN A 218 -26.35 -26.27 11.27
N LEU A 219 -26.95 -25.13 11.61
CA LEU A 219 -28.40 -24.93 11.67
C LEU A 219 -28.84 -23.85 10.68
N SER A 220 -28.89 -24.18 9.41
CA SER A 220 -29.09 -23.23 8.30
C SER A 220 -30.37 -23.55 7.54
N SER A 221 -31.14 -22.52 7.15
CA SER A 221 -32.32 -22.64 6.31
C SER A 221 -32.02 -22.82 4.82
N GLY A 222 -30.78 -22.66 4.40
CA GLY A 222 -30.35 -22.80 3.01
C GLY A 222 -28.98 -23.47 2.89
N THR A 223 -28.81 -24.28 1.85
CA THR A 223 -27.64 -25.14 1.63
C THR A 223 -26.31 -24.37 1.69
N TYR A 224 -26.28 -23.13 1.22
CA TYR A 224 -25.05 -22.33 1.08
C TYR A 224 -24.95 -21.16 2.07
N LYS A 225 -25.82 -21.14 3.12
CA LYS A 225 -25.80 -20.01 4.08
C LYS A 225 -24.52 -19.91 4.90
N ASP A 226 -23.83 -21.04 5.10
CA ASP A 226 -22.62 -21.14 5.92
C ASP A 226 -21.38 -21.45 5.06
N THR A 227 -21.40 -21.08 3.78
CA THR A 227 -20.32 -21.39 2.82
C THR A 227 -18.94 -20.91 3.28
N PHE A 228 -18.86 -19.75 3.92
CA PHE A 228 -17.60 -19.18 4.41
C PHE A 228 -17.36 -19.40 5.92
N SER A 229 -18.10 -20.31 6.58
CA SER A 229 -17.78 -20.65 7.97
C SER A 229 -16.38 -21.24 8.06
N PRO A 230 -15.48 -20.68 8.90
CA PRO A 230 -14.13 -21.20 9.09
C PRO A 230 -14.11 -22.55 9.82
N ASP A 231 -15.21 -22.92 10.50
CA ASP A 231 -15.30 -24.02 11.47
C ASP A 231 -15.76 -25.33 10.83
N LYS A 232 -15.92 -25.36 9.50
CA LYS A 232 -16.26 -26.58 8.74
C LYS A 232 -15.41 -26.72 7.48
N PRO A 233 -15.27 -27.95 6.94
CA PRO A 233 -14.67 -28.15 5.62
C PRO A 233 -15.50 -27.51 4.52
N LEU A 234 -14.85 -26.91 3.53
CA LEU A 234 -15.52 -26.43 2.33
C LEU A 234 -15.86 -27.63 1.42
N THR A 235 -17.12 -27.78 1.07
CA THR A 235 -17.58 -28.83 0.15
C THR A 235 -17.18 -28.51 -1.29
N ALA A 236 -17.21 -29.53 -2.18
CA ALA A 236 -16.91 -29.34 -3.60
C ALA A 236 -17.89 -28.37 -4.27
N ASP A 237 -19.18 -28.43 -3.92
CA ASP A 237 -20.22 -27.56 -4.46
C ASP A 237 -20.06 -26.11 -3.99
N GLU A 238 -19.74 -25.91 -2.72
CA GLU A 238 -19.43 -24.56 -2.17
C GLU A 238 -18.20 -23.96 -2.85
N LYS A 239 -17.15 -24.76 -3.05
CA LYS A 239 -15.96 -24.34 -3.78
C LYS A 239 -16.28 -23.97 -5.22
N ALA A 240 -17.12 -24.74 -5.92
CA ALA A 240 -17.55 -24.46 -7.27
C ALA A 240 -18.35 -23.15 -7.35
N LEU A 241 -19.22 -22.90 -6.37
CA LEU A 241 -20.01 -21.68 -6.26
C LEU A 241 -19.09 -20.44 -6.08
N ILE A 242 -18.13 -20.50 -5.14
CA ILE A 242 -17.16 -19.44 -4.91
C ILE A 242 -16.33 -19.17 -6.18
N MET A 243 -15.82 -20.24 -6.80
CA MET A 243 -14.98 -20.08 -8.00
C MET A 243 -15.74 -19.54 -9.20
N ARG A 244 -17.05 -19.80 -9.31
CA ARG A 244 -17.91 -19.15 -10.31
C ARG A 244 -17.85 -17.63 -10.15
N ASP A 245 -18.03 -17.12 -8.93
CA ASP A 245 -18.12 -15.70 -8.64
C ASP A 245 -16.73 -15.03 -8.77
N VAL A 246 -15.67 -15.69 -8.32
CA VAL A 246 -14.27 -15.27 -8.54
C VAL A 246 -13.96 -15.11 -10.03
N ASN A 247 -14.37 -16.08 -10.85
CA ASN A 247 -14.13 -16.03 -12.30
C ASN A 247 -14.92 -14.91 -12.97
N LEU A 248 -16.19 -14.71 -12.60
CA LEU A 248 -17.01 -13.61 -13.12
C LEU A 248 -16.38 -12.24 -12.78
N ALA A 249 -15.95 -12.05 -11.52
CA ALA A 249 -15.30 -10.82 -11.10
C ALA A 249 -13.94 -10.60 -11.84
N LYS A 250 -13.17 -11.67 -12.09
CA LYS A 250 -11.95 -11.61 -12.90
C LYS A 250 -12.25 -11.22 -14.34
N GLU A 251 -13.27 -11.81 -14.97
CA GLU A 251 -13.66 -11.46 -16.33
C GLU A 251 -14.04 -9.97 -16.46
N ASP A 252 -14.75 -9.44 -15.46
CA ASP A 252 -15.12 -8.01 -15.45
C ASP A 252 -13.90 -7.12 -15.24
N PHE A 253 -12.96 -7.51 -14.38
CA PHE A 253 -11.69 -6.79 -14.24
C PHE A 253 -10.90 -6.74 -15.56
N VAL A 254 -10.76 -7.87 -16.25
CA VAL A 254 -10.11 -7.95 -17.58
C VAL A 254 -10.79 -7.02 -18.58
N LYS A 255 -12.13 -7.01 -18.64
CA LYS A 255 -12.90 -6.12 -19.53
C LYS A 255 -12.67 -4.64 -19.20
N LEU A 256 -12.63 -4.28 -17.92
CA LEU A 256 -12.39 -2.90 -17.49
C LEU A 256 -10.98 -2.43 -17.86
N VAL A 257 -9.95 -3.26 -17.61
CA VAL A 257 -8.57 -2.94 -18.04
C VAL A 257 -8.49 -2.82 -19.55
N SER A 258 -9.10 -3.75 -20.30
CA SER A 258 -9.18 -3.69 -21.76
C SER A 258 -9.79 -2.36 -22.24
N LEU A 259 -10.89 -1.95 -21.62
CA LEU A 259 -11.59 -0.71 -21.95
C LEU A 259 -10.75 0.54 -21.62
N TYR A 260 -10.18 0.60 -20.42
CA TYR A 260 -9.48 1.78 -19.94
C TYR A 260 -8.12 1.97 -20.61
N ARG A 261 -7.41 0.87 -20.86
CA ARG A 261 -6.07 0.89 -21.47
C ARG A 261 -6.07 0.67 -22.98
N ASN A 262 -7.25 0.49 -23.59
CA ASN A 262 -7.40 0.19 -25.01
C ASN A 262 -6.53 -1.01 -25.46
N ILE A 263 -6.55 -2.09 -24.67
CA ILE A 263 -5.84 -3.36 -24.93
C ILE A 263 -6.89 -4.40 -25.30
N PRO A 264 -6.70 -5.21 -26.36
CA PRO A 264 -7.63 -6.29 -26.66
C PRO A 264 -7.81 -7.26 -25.48
N VAL A 265 -9.04 -7.67 -25.17
CA VAL A 265 -9.35 -8.61 -24.08
C VAL A 265 -8.43 -9.83 -24.07
N PRO A 266 -8.17 -10.53 -25.20
CA PRO A 266 -7.28 -11.70 -25.18
C PRO A 266 -5.82 -11.38 -24.81
N ASP A 267 -5.38 -10.13 -24.99
CA ASP A 267 -4.02 -9.72 -24.59
C ASP A 267 -3.96 -9.38 -23.09
N VAL A 268 -5.04 -8.81 -22.54
CA VAL A 268 -5.15 -8.64 -21.07
C VAL A 268 -5.23 -10.00 -20.38
N GLU A 269 -5.99 -10.96 -20.92
CA GLU A 269 -6.12 -12.32 -20.36
C GLU A 269 -4.76 -13.03 -20.20
N LYS A 270 -3.82 -12.82 -21.13
CA LYS A 270 -2.47 -13.41 -21.07
C LYS A 270 -1.64 -12.96 -19.88
N ILE A 271 -1.94 -11.79 -19.34
CA ILE A 271 -1.23 -11.18 -18.21
C ILE A 271 -2.11 -11.09 -16.95
N ALA A 272 -3.34 -11.62 -17.01
CA ALA A 272 -4.30 -11.61 -15.91
C ALA A 272 -4.21 -12.90 -15.09
N ASP A 273 -3.00 -13.21 -14.61
CA ASP A 273 -2.71 -14.38 -13.76
C ASP A 273 -2.58 -14.03 -12.27
N GLY A 274 -2.79 -12.75 -11.92
CA GLY A 274 -2.67 -12.22 -10.57
C GLY A 274 -1.26 -11.77 -10.19
N SER A 275 -0.26 -11.92 -11.07
CA SER A 275 1.08 -11.40 -10.82
C SER A 275 1.19 -9.91 -11.11
N THR A 276 2.15 -9.24 -10.45
CA THR A 276 2.61 -7.90 -10.79
C THR A 276 3.73 -7.95 -11.83
N MET A 277 4.00 -6.83 -12.47
CA MET A 277 5.17 -6.62 -13.31
C MET A 277 5.77 -5.25 -13.05
N MET A 278 7.08 -5.12 -13.26
CA MET A 278 7.79 -3.85 -13.10
C MET A 278 7.50 -2.88 -14.26
N GLY A 279 7.76 -1.60 -14.03
CA GLY A 279 7.42 -0.48 -14.91
C GLY A 279 7.75 -0.69 -16.39
N ASP A 280 8.97 -1.11 -16.74
CA ASP A 280 9.35 -1.33 -18.15
C ASP A 280 8.50 -2.45 -18.81
N ALA A 281 8.17 -3.50 -18.06
CA ALA A 281 7.28 -4.57 -18.53
C ALA A 281 5.83 -4.08 -18.63
N ALA A 282 5.40 -3.24 -17.71
CA ALA A 282 4.07 -2.64 -17.71
C ALA A 282 3.88 -1.71 -18.93
N VAL A 283 4.89 -0.93 -19.32
CA VAL A 283 4.88 -0.14 -20.57
C VAL A 283 4.76 -1.05 -21.78
N LYS A 284 5.56 -2.12 -21.85
CA LYS A 284 5.54 -3.07 -22.97
C LYS A 284 4.18 -3.73 -23.13
N ASN A 285 3.50 -4.03 -22.04
CA ASN A 285 2.15 -4.60 -22.00
C ASN A 285 1.04 -3.54 -22.06
N LYS A 286 1.39 -2.24 -22.21
CA LYS A 286 0.46 -1.10 -22.29
C LYS A 286 -0.40 -0.90 -21.03
N LEU A 287 0.02 -1.47 -19.90
CA LEU A 287 -0.65 -1.24 -18.63
C LEU A 287 -0.41 0.19 -18.12
N ILE A 288 0.71 0.79 -18.49
CA ILE A 288 1.05 2.20 -18.22
C ILE A 288 1.56 2.86 -19.51
N ASP A 289 1.55 4.19 -19.52
CA ASP A 289 1.96 4.99 -20.69
C ASP A 289 3.46 5.27 -20.70
N GLY A 290 4.10 5.27 -19.52
CA GLY A 290 5.54 5.51 -19.40
C GLY A 290 6.07 5.23 -18.00
N VAL A 291 7.38 5.02 -17.93
CA VAL A 291 8.10 5.10 -16.67
C VAL A 291 8.34 6.58 -16.37
N GLY A 292 7.99 7.02 -15.17
CA GLY A 292 8.07 8.42 -14.79
C GLY A 292 7.87 8.62 -13.29
N THR A 293 7.86 9.88 -12.90
CA THR A 293 7.71 10.38 -11.54
C THR A 293 6.49 11.28 -11.44
N THR A 294 6.19 11.76 -10.23
CA THR A 294 5.15 12.79 -10.02
C THR A 294 5.39 14.04 -10.86
N TRP A 295 6.66 14.42 -11.08
CA TRP A 295 7.00 15.55 -11.94
C TRP A 295 6.55 15.34 -13.39
N ASP A 296 6.77 14.14 -13.94
CA ASP A 296 6.33 13.80 -15.30
C ASP A 296 4.81 13.83 -15.42
N ALA A 297 4.10 13.38 -14.40
CA ALA A 297 2.63 13.42 -14.33
C ALA A 297 2.12 14.87 -14.26
N LEU A 298 2.73 15.72 -13.43
CA LEU A 298 2.36 17.14 -13.31
C LEU A 298 2.67 17.92 -14.59
N ASP A 299 3.83 17.68 -15.21
CA ASP A 299 4.20 18.29 -16.50
C ASP A 299 3.20 17.95 -17.61
N ASP A 300 2.68 16.72 -17.61
CA ASP A 300 1.67 16.28 -18.56
C ASP A 300 0.32 16.98 -18.32
N ILE A 301 -0.06 17.11 -17.05
CA ILE A 301 -1.25 17.86 -16.66
C ILE A 301 -1.11 19.33 -17.08
N GLU A 302 0.02 19.98 -16.77
CA GLU A 302 0.28 21.38 -17.12
C GLU A 302 0.16 21.63 -18.62
N LYS A 303 0.76 20.74 -19.42
CA LYS A 303 0.65 20.79 -20.89
C LYS A 303 -0.80 20.68 -21.36
N GLN A 304 -1.60 19.85 -20.71
CA GLN A 304 -2.98 19.59 -21.09
C GLN A 304 -3.92 20.73 -20.71
N ILE A 305 -3.74 21.32 -19.50
CA ILE A 305 -4.61 22.44 -19.04
C ILE A 305 -4.16 23.80 -19.57
N GLY A 306 -2.89 23.91 -20.02
CA GLY A 306 -2.33 25.13 -20.61
C GLY A 306 -2.00 26.26 -19.62
N GLU A 307 -1.92 25.92 -18.33
CA GLU A 307 -1.59 26.86 -17.24
C GLU A 307 -0.79 26.15 -16.14
N PRO A 308 -0.01 26.87 -15.31
CA PRO A 308 0.76 26.27 -14.23
C PRO A 308 -0.13 25.48 -13.26
N VAL A 309 0.37 24.31 -12.84
CA VAL A 309 -0.33 23.46 -11.87
C VAL A 309 -0.32 24.09 -10.49
N SER A 310 -1.51 24.23 -9.91
CA SER A 310 -1.75 24.51 -8.50
C SER A 310 -2.52 23.33 -7.91
N LEU A 311 -1.80 22.44 -7.19
CA LEU A 311 -2.31 21.18 -6.67
C LEU A 311 -2.91 21.38 -5.27
N CYS A 312 -4.10 20.83 -5.06
CA CYS A 312 -4.67 20.64 -3.73
C CYS A 312 -4.98 19.15 -3.52
N TRP A 313 -4.80 18.67 -2.31
CA TRP A 313 -5.08 17.31 -1.94
C TRP A 313 -6.43 17.15 -1.23
N GLN A 314 -7.04 16.00 -1.43
CA GLN A 314 -8.23 15.57 -0.71
C GLN A 314 -7.89 15.28 0.75
#